data_d32d22d78f9d53a951a0aeb315b7d27c
#
_entry.id   d32d22d78f9d53a951a0aeb315b7d27c
#
_cell.length_a   1.000
_cell.length_b   1.000
_cell.length_c   1.000
_cell.angle_alpha   90.00
_cell.angle_beta   90.00
_cell.angle_gamma   90.00
#
_symmetry.space_group_name_H-M   'P 1'
#
loop_
_entity.id
_entity.type
_entity.pdbx_description
1 polymer ?
#
loop_
_entity_poly.entity_id
_entity_poly.type
_entity_poly.pdbx_seq_one_letter_code
_entity_poly.pdbx_strand_id
1 'polypeptide(L)'
;MVVWSLFDDNAMSYNEALKEYDWVQNYSIGIIEHKEVENYYKIDLSCFNVNLIKELSKLPKPDVIIASPPCESWSYAMLIKNYRYITQDSIKITNYKDFMKENETLPFKQDFFKRQRTRLLGESCALGVVEIIRHFRPKFWVIENPRASKIWDYFQNFLDFQGIKNFANYNDWDNTYSKKPTCFYSNIDLGIKLGNVKSSIKWSSVSGYKNRSSIPKELVKYILETIEFRRKAQWTY
;
A
#
# COMPACT_ATOMS: atom_id res chain seq x y z
N MET A 1 -19.76 0.69 10.39
CA MET A 1 -18.40 0.12 10.45
C MET A 1 -17.39 1.24 10.27
N VAL A 2 -16.45 1.38 11.19
CA VAL A 2 -15.38 2.39 11.11
C VAL A 2 -14.20 1.82 10.31
N VAL A 3 -13.82 2.49 9.23
CA VAL A 3 -12.70 2.11 8.37
C VAL A 3 -11.64 3.21 8.39
N TRP A 4 -10.39 2.84 8.57
CA TRP A 4 -9.26 3.74 8.36
C TRP A 4 -8.56 3.38 7.05
N SER A 5 -8.49 4.34 6.13
CA SER A 5 -7.81 4.23 4.84
C SER A 5 -6.47 4.96 4.93
N LEU A 6 -5.39 4.21 5.19
CA LEU A 6 -4.06 4.75 5.41
C LEU A 6 -3.30 4.89 4.08
N PHE A 7 -2.60 6.01 3.89
CA PHE A 7 -1.91 6.38 2.65
C PHE A 7 -2.86 6.57 1.46
N ASP A 8 -4.10 7.02 1.72
CA ASP A 8 -5.11 7.31 0.67
C ASP A 8 -4.95 8.74 0.14
N ASP A 9 -3.76 9.06 -0.37
CA ASP A 9 -3.37 10.41 -0.73
C ASP A 9 -3.79 10.82 -2.14
N ASN A 10 -3.06 10.32 -3.16
CA ASN A 10 -3.14 10.90 -4.51
C ASN A 10 -4.39 10.52 -5.29
N ALA A 11 -4.76 9.27 -5.26
CA ALA A 11 -5.88 8.76 -6.03
C ALA A 11 -7.18 8.71 -5.23
N MET A 12 -7.11 8.80 -3.91
CA MET A 12 -8.25 8.67 -3.00
C MET A 12 -9.08 7.42 -3.29
N SER A 13 -8.41 6.32 -3.68
CA SER A 13 -9.07 5.12 -4.20
C SER A 13 -9.99 4.46 -3.18
N TYR A 14 -9.59 4.47 -1.92
CA TYR A 14 -10.40 3.94 -0.83
C TYR A 14 -11.58 4.86 -0.54
N ASN A 15 -11.35 6.16 -0.39
CA ASN A 15 -12.41 7.13 -0.16
C ASN A 15 -13.47 7.06 -1.26
N GLU A 16 -13.04 7.07 -2.53
CA GLU A 16 -13.94 7.03 -3.69
C GLU A 16 -14.79 5.75 -3.77
N ALA A 17 -14.27 4.64 -3.29
CA ALA A 17 -15.02 3.38 -3.24
C ALA A 17 -15.95 3.30 -2.01
N LEU A 18 -15.45 3.73 -0.85
CA LEU A 18 -16.14 3.52 0.43
C LEU A 18 -17.28 4.51 0.68
N LYS A 19 -17.24 5.71 0.10
CA LYS A 19 -18.32 6.71 0.21
C LYS A 19 -19.68 6.26 -0.37
N GLU A 20 -19.72 5.16 -1.12
CA GLU A 20 -20.96 4.61 -1.67
C GLU A 20 -21.75 3.75 -0.68
N TYR A 21 -21.18 3.49 0.51
CA TYR A 21 -21.81 2.63 1.51
C TYR A 21 -22.24 3.42 2.75
N ASP A 22 -23.53 3.56 2.96
CA ASP A 22 -24.13 4.28 4.12
C ASP A 22 -23.72 3.66 5.47
N TRP A 23 -23.39 2.37 5.50
CA TRP A 23 -22.99 1.65 6.70
C TRP A 23 -21.49 1.74 7.00
N VAL A 24 -20.74 2.48 6.20
CA VAL A 24 -19.30 2.71 6.35
C VAL A 24 -19.04 4.15 6.75
N GLN A 25 -18.28 4.33 7.81
CA GLN A 25 -17.67 5.61 8.16
C GLN A 25 -16.17 5.52 7.88
N ASN A 26 -15.76 6.10 6.75
CA ASN A 26 -14.37 6.09 6.31
C ASN A 26 -13.61 7.31 6.84
N TYR A 27 -12.40 7.07 7.33
CA TYR A 27 -11.42 8.08 7.72
C TYR A 27 -10.19 7.89 6.82
N SER A 28 -10.06 8.76 5.83
CA SER A 28 -8.88 8.77 4.95
C SER A 28 -7.73 9.52 5.60
N ILE A 29 -6.56 8.92 5.62
CA ILE A 29 -5.39 9.46 6.32
C ILE A 29 -4.19 9.41 5.40
N GLY A 30 -3.48 10.53 5.28
CA GLY A 30 -2.30 10.65 4.43
C GLY A 30 -1.51 11.92 4.71
N ILE A 31 -0.53 12.22 3.85
CA ILE A 31 0.38 13.36 4.03
C ILE A 31 0.00 14.58 3.19
N ILE A 32 -0.77 14.38 2.11
CA ILE A 32 -1.27 15.45 1.23
C ILE A 32 -2.52 16.05 1.87
N GLU A 33 -2.70 17.36 1.75
CA GLU A 33 -3.89 18.03 2.28
C GLU A 33 -5.05 17.96 1.28
N HIS A 34 -6.21 17.47 1.73
CA HIS A 34 -7.46 17.40 0.98
C HIS A 34 -8.58 18.07 1.77
N LYS A 35 -8.67 19.40 1.68
CA LYS A 35 -9.65 20.20 2.45
C LYS A 35 -11.10 19.96 2.04
N GLU A 36 -11.31 19.52 0.80
CA GLU A 36 -12.62 19.26 0.21
C GLU A 36 -13.18 17.88 0.54
N VAL A 37 -12.37 17.02 1.16
CA VAL A 37 -12.77 15.65 1.47
C VAL A 37 -13.16 15.53 2.93
N GLU A 38 -14.40 15.16 3.17
CA GLU A 38 -14.92 14.89 4.52
C GLU A 38 -14.15 13.72 5.16
N ASN A 39 -13.85 13.85 6.44
CA ASN A 39 -13.11 12.85 7.22
C ASN A 39 -11.72 12.50 6.64
N TYR A 40 -11.07 13.46 5.97
CA TYR A 40 -9.67 13.35 5.62
C TYR A 40 -8.78 13.99 6.70
N TYR A 41 -7.74 13.27 7.09
CA TYR A 41 -6.80 13.70 8.13
C TYR A 41 -5.37 13.70 7.61
N LYS A 42 -4.74 14.87 7.63
CA LYS A 42 -3.34 15.02 7.27
C LYS A 42 -2.46 14.62 8.44
N ILE A 43 -1.96 13.38 8.42
CA ILE A 43 -1.07 12.81 9.43
C ILE A 43 0.09 12.09 8.74
N ASP A 44 1.31 12.33 9.19
CA ASP A 44 2.47 11.53 8.77
C ASP A 44 2.38 10.14 9.41
N LEU A 45 2.17 9.12 8.58
CA LEU A 45 2.00 7.72 8.98
C LEU A 45 3.33 6.97 9.13
N SER A 46 4.47 7.65 9.00
CA SER A 46 5.77 7.04 9.23
C SER A 46 6.07 6.89 10.74
N CYS A 47 6.91 5.94 11.09
CA CYS A 47 7.39 5.79 12.48
C CYS A 47 8.26 6.96 12.97
N PHE A 48 8.62 7.91 12.09
CA PHE A 48 9.28 9.15 12.48
C PHE A 48 8.34 10.17 13.14
N ASN A 49 7.04 10.01 12.96
CA ASN A 49 6.06 10.81 13.69
C ASN A 49 5.90 10.31 15.12
N VAL A 50 6.63 10.92 16.05
CA VAL A 50 6.60 10.55 17.48
C VAL A 50 5.23 10.72 18.13
N ASN A 51 4.31 11.43 17.51
CA ASN A 51 2.93 11.62 17.95
C ASN A 51 1.92 10.74 17.20
N LEU A 52 2.36 9.85 16.32
CA LEU A 52 1.51 9.06 15.43
C LEU A 52 0.30 8.44 16.15
N ILE A 53 0.57 7.67 17.17
CA ILE A 53 -0.49 6.97 17.92
C ILE A 53 -1.41 7.97 18.64
N LYS A 54 -0.84 9.03 19.24
CA LYS A 54 -1.62 10.07 19.93
C LYS A 54 -2.54 10.83 18.97
N GLU A 55 -2.09 11.10 17.75
CA GLU A 55 -2.90 11.78 16.73
C GLU A 55 -4.03 10.87 16.24
N LEU A 56 -3.73 9.63 15.93
CA LEU A 56 -4.72 8.64 15.50
C LEU A 56 -5.73 8.29 16.60
N SER A 57 -5.34 8.33 17.87
CA SER A 57 -6.24 8.06 19.01
C SER A 57 -7.35 9.11 19.17
N LYS A 58 -7.29 10.22 18.46
CA LYS A 58 -8.39 11.21 18.42
C LYS A 58 -9.53 10.78 17.51
N LEU A 59 -9.30 9.81 16.64
CA LEU A 59 -10.28 9.26 15.73
C LEU A 59 -11.05 8.10 16.39
N PRO A 60 -12.29 7.80 15.95
CA PRO A 60 -12.98 6.59 16.37
C PRO A 60 -12.14 5.34 16.10
N LYS A 61 -12.13 4.40 17.05
CA LYS A 61 -11.37 3.16 16.91
C LYS A 61 -11.79 2.41 15.64
N PRO A 62 -10.86 1.96 14.80
CA PRO A 62 -11.19 1.30 13.55
C PRO A 62 -11.64 -0.16 13.77
N ASP A 63 -12.71 -0.55 13.08
CA ASP A 63 -13.07 -1.95 12.87
C ASP A 63 -12.17 -2.59 11.81
N VAL A 64 -11.81 -1.78 10.80
CA VAL A 64 -10.99 -2.18 9.65
C VAL A 64 -9.90 -1.15 9.40
N ILE A 65 -8.70 -1.60 9.10
CA ILE A 65 -7.62 -0.78 8.53
C ILE A 65 -7.28 -1.29 7.13
N ILE A 66 -7.34 -0.39 6.13
CA ILE A 66 -6.84 -0.65 4.78
C ILE A 66 -5.68 0.32 4.53
N ALA A 67 -4.53 -0.18 4.06
CA ALA A 67 -3.32 0.62 3.92
C ALA A 67 -2.60 0.35 2.60
N SER A 68 -2.05 1.41 1.97
CA SER A 68 -1.17 1.32 0.80
C SER A 68 0.15 2.07 1.03
N PRO A 69 1.06 1.53 1.87
CA PRO A 69 2.33 2.20 2.12
C PRO A 69 3.16 2.36 0.84
N PRO A 70 4.00 3.40 0.74
CA PRO A 70 4.80 3.69 -0.45
C PRO A 70 5.59 2.47 -0.93
N CYS A 71 5.50 2.15 -2.22
CA CYS A 71 6.11 0.96 -2.82
C CYS A 71 7.47 1.22 -3.49
N GLU A 72 7.94 2.46 -3.58
CA GLU A 72 9.11 2.84 -4.37
C GLU A 72 10.40 2.16 -3.90
N SER A 73 10.55 1.93 -2.60
CA SER A 73 11.72 1.27 -2.02
C SER A 73 11.66 -0.26 -2.05
N TRP A 74 10.48 -0.81 -2.34
CA TRP A 74 10.19 -2.24 -2.24
C TRP A 74 9.95 -2.93 -3.59
N SER A 75 9.57 -2.14 -4.62
CA SER A 75 9.10 -2.67 -5.90
C SER A 75 10.22 -3.01 -6.86
N TYR A 76 10.10 -4.18 -7.50
CA TYR A 76 10.91 -4.55 -8.66
C TYR A 76 10.55 -3.81 -9.95
N ALA A 77 9.54 -2.94 -9.98
CA ALA A 77 9.16 -2.18 -11.17
C ALA A 77 10.30 -1.31 -11.73
N MET A 78 11.30 -1.02 -10.91
CA MET A 78 12.55 -0.35 -11.29
C MET A 78 13.57 -1.29 -11.98
N LEU A 79 13.30 -2.60 -12.08
CA LEU A 79 14.17 -3.61 -12.71
C LEU A 79 13.83 -3.88 -14.18
N ILE A 80 13.12 -2.97 -14.84
CA ILE A 80 12.78 -3.11 -16.27
C ILE A 80 14.05 -3.13 -17.12
N LYS A 81 14.12 -4.06 -18.02
CA LYS A 81 15.16 -4.67 -18.85
C LYS A 81 16.37 -3.83 -19.30
N ASN A 82 16.36 -2.50 -19.23
CA ASN A 82 17.43 -1.63 -19.69
C ASN A 82 17.93 -0.62 -18.65
N TYR A 83 17.39 -0.64 -17.44
CA TYR A 83 17.73 0.29 -16.38
C TYR A 83 18.09 -0.53 -15.14
N ARG A 84 19.35 -0.91 -15.02
CA ARG A 84 19.84 -1.43 -13.73
C ARG A 84 19.87 -0.27 -12.76
N TYR A 85 18.87 -0.21 -11.91
CA TYR A 85 18.95 0.62 -10.72
C TYR A 85 19.77 -0.13 -9.66
N ILE A 86 20.68 0.56 -9.02
CA ILE A 86 21.32 0.05 -7.83
C ILE A 86 20.24 -0.07 -6.77
N THR A 87 19.92 -1.30 -6.41
CA THR A 87 18.82 -1.58 -5.49
C THR A 87 19.27 -1.22 -4.10
N GLN A 88 18.75 -0.13 -3.57
CA GLN A 88 18.79 0.18 -2.15
C GLN A 88 17.43 -0.16 -1.59
N ASP A 89 17.28 -1.36 -1.10
CA ASP A 89 16.10 -1.78 -0.36
C ASP A 89 16.49 -2.15 1.07
N SER A 90 15.50 -2.31 1.94
CA SER A 90 15.70 -2.61 3.34
C SER A 90 16.37 -3.97 3.59
N ILE A 91 16.46 -4.80 2.56
CA ILE A 91 17.07 -6.14 2.63
C ILE A 91 18.51 -6.09 2.13
N LYS A 92 18.79 -5.27 1.11
CA LYS A 92 20.14 -5.14 0.53
C LYS A 92 20.58 -3.69 0.53
N ILE A 93 21.43 -3.35 1.47
CA ILE A 93 22.05 -2.02 1.59
C ILE A 93 23.40 -2.04 0.90
N THR A 94 23.59 -1.15 -0.07
CA THR A 94 24.89 -0.93 -0.72
C THR A 94 25.56 0.29 -0.09
N ASN A 95 26.82 0.16 0.35
CA ASN A 95 27.58 1.29 0.89
C ASN A 95 27.91 2.31 -0.20
N TYR A 96 28.31 3.52 0.20
CA TYR A 96 28.57 4.62 -0.72
C TYR A 96 29.61 4.28 -1.78
N LYS A 97 30.73 3.65 -1.38
CA LYS A 97 31.84 3.32 -2.28
C LYS A 97 31.41 2.34 -3.38
N ASP A 98 30.73 1.28 -2.99
CA ASP A 98 30.25 0.26 -3.94
C ASP A 98 29.13 0.81 -4.83
N PHE A 99 28.24 1.65 -4.25
CA PHE A 99 27.22 2.36 -5.02
C PHE A 99 27.85 3.24 -6.10
N MET A 100 28.84 4.06 -5.77
CA MET A 100 29.47 4.94 -6.74
C MET A 100 30.18 4.16 -7.84
N LYS A 101 30.88 3.09 -7.50
CA LYS A 101 31.55 2.18 -8.47
C LYS A 101 30.52 1.57 -9.45
N GLU A 102 29.41 1.06 -8.93
CA GLU A 102 28.35 0.50 -9.77
C GLU A 102 27.67 1.61 -10.61
N ASN A 103 27.45 2.78 -10.02
CA ASN A 103 26.85 3.92 -10.69
C ASN A 103 27.64 4.41 -11.89
N GLU A 104 28.97 4.29 -11.89
CA GLU A 104 29.84 4.64 -13.02
C GLU A 104 29.53 3.82 -14.28
N THR A 105 29.07 2.58 -14.12
CA THR A 105 28.76 1.67 -15.24
C THR A 105 27.35 1.87 -15.80
N LEU A 106 26.50 2.68 -15.14
CA LEU A 106 25.12 2.87 -15.55
C LEU A 106 24.95 3.95 -16.62
N PRO A 107 24.03 3.77 -17.57
CA PRO A 107 23.72 4.79 -18.58
C PRO A 107 23.12 6.05 -17.96
N PHE A 108 22.42 5.91 -16.83
CA PHE A 108 21.84 7.03 -16.08
C PHE A 108 22.44 7.07 -14.68
N LYS A 109 23.05 8.21 -14.33
CA LYS A 109 23.60 8.40 -13.00
C LYS A 109 22.49 8.56 -11.96
N GLN A 110 22.65 7.90 -10.83
CA GLN A 110 21.71 7.95 -9.72
C GLN A 110 22.30 8.73 -8.56
N ASP A 111 21.44 9.40 -7.80
CA ASP A 111 21.83 10.09 -6.57
C ASP A 111 21.73 9.13 -5.39
N PHE A 112 22.86 8.84 -4.76
CA PHE A 112 22.95 7.97 -3.58
C PHE A 112 22.05 8.45 -2.44
N PHE A 113 22.12 9.73 -2.09
CA PHE A 113 21.35 10.25 -0.95
C PHE A 113 19.84 10.24 -1.21
N LYS A 114 19.41 10.51 -2.46
CA LYS A 114 18.01 10.36 -2.85
C LYS A 114 17.56 8.90 -2.66
N ARG A 115 18.38 7.93 -3.06
CA ARG A 115 18.05 6.50 -2.90
C ARG A 115 17.98 6.12 -1.43
N GLN A 116 18.90 6.61 -0.59
CA GLN A 116 18.84 6.35 0.86
C GLN A 116 17.58 6.94 1.48
N ARG A 117 17.22 8.18 1.14
CA ARG A 117 15.96 8.78 1.62
C ARG A 117 14.73 7.98 1.22
N THR A 118 14.65 7.51 -0.04
CA THR A 118 13.55 6.64 -0.50
C THR A 118 13.45 5.36 0.31
N ARG A 119 14.60 4.71 0.57
CA ARG A 119 14.66 3.51 1.41
C ARG A 119 14.15 3.76 2.82
N LEU A 120 14.71 4.77 3.49
CA LEU A 120 14.34 5.12 4.87
C LEU A 120 12.85 5.49 4.97
N LEU A 121 12.32 6.23 4.01
CA LEU A 121 10.89 6.55 3.96
C LEU A 121 10.03 5.28 3.83
N GLY A 122 10.39 4.37 2.92
CA GLY A 122 9.66 3.12 2.76
C GLY A 122 9.67 2.25 4.01
N GLU A 123 10.84 2.12 4.67
CA GLU A 123 10.96 1.40 5.93
C GLU A 123 10.12 2.05 7.04
N SER A 124 10.22 3.37 7.20
CA SER A 124 9.49 4.09 8.24
C SER A 124 7.97 4.00 8.08
N CYS A 125 7.46 4.04 6.83
CA CYS A 125 6.05 3.85 6.55
C CYS A 125 5.60 2.40 6.80
N ALA A 126 6.42 1.40 6.43
CA ALA A 126 6.13 0.00 6.69
C ALA A 126 6.07 -0.30 8.20
N LEU A 127 7.01 0.25 8.98
CA LEU A 127 7.00 0.16 10.46
C LEU A 127 5.75 0.86 11.03
N GLY A 128 5.44 2.07 10.58
CA GLY A 128 4.26 2.82 11.03
C GLY A 128 2.95 2.05 10.84
N VAL A 129 2.75 1.39 9.68
CA VAL A 129 1.57 0.54 9.45
C VAL A 129 1.47 -0.59 10.48
N VAL A 130 2.56 -1.31 10.72
CA VAL A 130 2.57 -2.44 11.66
C VAL A 130 2.33 -1.94 13.09
N GLU A 131 2.94 -0.82 13.48
CA GLU A 131 2.73 -0.18 14.79
C GLU A 131 1.26 0.20 14.98
N ILE A 132 0.64 0.86 14.00
CA ILE A 132 -0.78 1.24 14.03
C ILE A 132 -1.67 0.01 14.20
N ILE A 133 -1.48 -1.04 13.39
CA ILE A 133 -2.29 -2.26 13.47
C ILE A 133 -2.10 -2.96 14.82
N ARG A 134 -0.88 -3.07 15.32
CA ARG A 134 -0.61 -3.70 16.63
C ARG A 134 -1.19 -2.90 17.79
N HIS A 135 -1.18 -1.57 17.71
CA HIS A 135 -1.72 -0.71 18.75
C HIS A 135 -3.25 -0.73 18.79
N PHE A 136 -3.90 -0.43 17.66
CA PHE A 136 -5.37 -0.30 17.62
C PHE A 136 -6.11 -1.62 17.53
N ARG A 137 -5.42 -2.70 17.10
CA ARG A 137 -5.97 -4.06 17.02
C ARG A 137 -7.34 -4.09 16.33
N PRO A 138 -7.43 -3.61 15.07
CA PRO A 138 -8.67 -3.69 14.30
C PRO A 138 -9.06 -5.16 14.12
N LYS A 139 -10.36 -5.41 13.97
CA LYS A 139 -10.84 -6.78 13.70
C LYS A 139 -10.31 -7.32 12.38
N PHE A 140 -10.22 -6.43 11.38
CA PHE A 140 -9.69 -6.75 10.05
C PHE A 140 -8.64 -5.72 9.62
N TRP A 141 -7.64 -6.19 8.90
CA TRP A 141 -6.68 -5.30 8.26
C TRP A 141 -6.25 -5.86 6.90
N VAL A 142 -5.96 -4.95 5.98
CA VAL A 142 -5.52 -5.24 4.62
C VAL A 142 -4.41 -4.26 4.25
N ILE A 143 -3.28 -4.75 3.76
CA ILE A 143 -2.17 -3.93 3.28
C ILE A 143 -1.93 -4.23 1.81
N GLU A 144 -2.01 -3.19 0.97
CA GLU A 144 -1.75 -3.28 -0.48
C GLU A 144 -0.30 -2.95 -0.80
N ASN A 145 0.31 -3.73 -1.68
CA ASN A 145 1.57 -3.39 -2.34
C ASN A 145 1.76 -4.28 -3.59
N PRO A 146 2.64 -3.94 -4.55
CA PRO A 146 2.90 -4.82 -5.69
C PRO A 146 3.18 -6.26 -5.28
N ARG A 147 2.70 -7.22 -6.08
CA ARG A 147 2.82 -8.66 -5.79
C ARG A 147 4.26 -9.10 -5.51
N ALA A 148 5.23 -8.57 -6.27
CA ALA A 148 6.65 -8.87 -6.14
C ALA A 148 7.39 -7.92 -5.19
N SER A 149 6.68 -7.13 -4.37
CA SER A 149 7.28 -6.22 -3.42
C SER A 149 8.03 -6.96 -2.32
N LYS A 150 9.23 -6.50 -2.00
CA LYS A 150 10.02 -7.04 -0.89
C LYS A 150 9.48 -6.66 0.50
N ILE A 151 8.48 -5.79 0.56
CA ILE A 151 7.82 -5.44 1.82
C ILE A 151 7.22 -6.67 2.51
N TRP A 152 6.81 -7.69 1.74
CA TRP A 152 6.25 -8.93 2.26
C TRP A 152 7.26 -9.73 3.06
N ASP A 153 8.50 -9.82 2.56
CA ASP A 153 9.59 -10.48 3.26
C ASP A 153 10.00 -9.68 4.51
N TYR A 154 9.96 -8.34 4.41
CA TYR A 154 10.23 -7.46 5.54
C TYR A 154 9.21 -7.64 6.65
N PHE A 155 7.91 -7.69 6.32
CA PHE A 155 6.86 -7.96 7.29
C PHE A 155 7.02 -9.32 7.95
N GLN A 156 7.17 -10.39 7.15
CA GLN A 156 7.19 -11.76 7.65
C GLN A 156 8.47 -12.10 8.42
N ASN A 157 9.63 -11.79 7.83
CA ASN A 157 10.91 -12.27 8.34
C ASN A 157 11.61 -11.28 9.26
N PHE A 158 11.32 -9.99 9.13
CA PHE A 158 11.99 -8.96 9.91
C PHE A 158 11.12 -8.42 11.04
N LEU A 159 9.84 -8.17 10.78
CA LEU A 159 8.91 -7.63 11.77
C LEU A 159 8.05 -8.70 12.48
N ASP A 160 8.18 -9.97 12.10
CA ASP A 160 7.30 -11.05 12.58
C ASP A 160 5.81 -10.65 12.51
N PHE A 161 5.42 -10.09 11.39
CA PHE A 161 4.05 -9.64 11.12
C PHE A 161 3.43 -10.56 10.07
N GLN A 162 2.64 -11.53 10.55
CA GLN A 162 2.11 -12.60 9.73
C GLN A 162 0.72 -12.29 9.17
N GLY A 163 0.47 -12.72 7.93
CA GLY A 163 -0.81 -12.56 7.24
C GLY A 163 -0.93 -13.45 6.01
N ILE A 164 -2.05 -13.33 5.34
CA ILE A 164 -2.42 -14.10 4.14
C ILE A 164 -2.19 -13.22 2.90
N LYS A 165 -1.49 -13.73 1.91
CA LYS A 165 -1.25 -13.07 0.62
C LYS A 165 -2.43 -13.33 -0.32
N ASN A 166 -3.24 -12.32 -0.60
CA ASN A 166 -4.32 -12.36 -1.57
C ASN A 166 -3.87 -11.64 -2.84
N PHE A 167 -3.88 -12.31 -3.99
CA PHE A 167 -3.35 -11.75 -5.23
C PHE A 167 -4.45 -11.27 -6.16
N ALA A 168 -4.26 -10.10 -6.77
CA ALA A 168 -5.12 -9.53 -7.79
C ALA A 168 -4.31 -9.01 -8.97
N ASN A 169 -4.95 -8.94 -10.15
CA ASN A 169 -4.50 -8.10 -11.25
C ASN A 169 -5.57 -7.02 -11.45
N TYR A 170 -5.18 -5.77 -11.55
CA TYR A 170 -6.15 -4.67 -11.63
C TYR A 170 -7.05 -4.73 -12.86
N ASN A 171 -6.52 -5.15 -14.00
CA ASN A 171 -7.30 -5.31 -15.23
C ASN A 171 -8.36 -6.43 -15.19
N ASP A 172 -8.32 -7.31 -14.19
CA ASP A 172 -9.38 -8.31 -13.98
C ASP A 172 -10.65 -7.67 -13.37
N TRP A 173 -10.51 -6.48 -12.78
CA TRP A 173 -11.56 -5.72 -12.09
C TRP A 173 -12.05 -4.51 -12.88
N ASP A 174 -11.16 -3.92 -13.69
CA ASP A 174 -11.47 -2.81 -14.57
C ASP A 174 -10.51 -2.85 -15.78
N ASN A 175 -11.06 -3.03 -16.97
CA ASN A 175 -10.30 -3.17 -18.20
C ASN A 175 -9.60 -1.87 -18.65
N THR A 176 -9.92 -0.74 -18.02
CA THR A 176 -9.21 0.54 -18.21
C THR A 176 -7.88 0.60 -17.46
N TYR A 177 -7.61 -0.38 -16.61
CA TYR A 177 -6.32 -0.51 -15.93
C TYR A 177 -5.34 -1.40 -16.71
N SER A 178 -4.06 -1.08 -16.61
CA SER A 178 -3.01 -1.99 -17.03
C SER A 178 -2.96 -3.22 -16.13
N LYS A 179 -2.38 -4.31 -16.62
CA LYS A 179 -2.11 -5.47 -15.76
C LYS A 179 -1.09 -5.07 -14.70
N LYS A 180 -1.57 -4.74 -13.51
CA LYS A 180 -0.76 -4.44 -12.32
C LYS A 180 -0.94 -5.59 -11.31
N PRO A 181 0.00 -6.57 -11.28
CA PRO A 181 -0.04 -7.63 -10.29
C PRO A 181 0.17 -7.05 -8.90
N THR A 182 -0.81 -7.23 -8.04
CA THR A 182 -0.86 -6.65 -6.70
C THR A 182 -1.14 -7.74 -5.66
N CYS A 183 -0.67 -7.53 -4.45
CA CYS A 183 -0.97 -8.35 -3.28
C CYS A 183 -1.70 -7.51 -2.25
N PHE A 184 -2.78 -8.05 -1.71
CA PHE A 184 -3.49 -7.58 -0.54
C PHE A 184 -3.18 -8.52 0.62
N TYR A 185 -2.26 -8.09 1.47
CA TYR A 185 -1.81 -8.83 2.64
C TYR A 185 -2.75 -8.55 3.81
N SER A 186 -3.36 -9.58 4.40
CA SER A 186 -4.43 -9.39 5.37
C SER A 186 -4.46 -10.48 6.43
N ASN A 187 -5.21 -10.25 7.52
CA ASN A 187 -5.45 -11.27 8.54
C ASN A 187 -6.58 -12.26 8.18
N ILE A 188 -7.16 -12.14 6.99
CA ILE A 188 -8.17 -13.07 6.48
C ILE A 188 -7.89 -13.44 5.02
N ASP A 189 -8.39 -14.58 4.58
CA ASP A 189 -8.50 -14.90 3.16
C ASP A 189 -9.64 -14.07 2.56
N LEU A 190 -9.30 -13.21 1.60
CA LEU A 190 -10.24 -12.37 0.87
C LEU A 190 -10.95 -13.10 -0.27
N GLY A 191 -10.56 -14.34 -0.59
CA GLY A 191 -11.17 -15.12 -1.65
C GLY A 191 -10.99 -14.53 -3.06
N ILE A 192 -10.01 -13.64 -3.27
CA ILE A 192 -9.75 -13.01 -4.56
C ILE A 192 -9.30 -14.07 -5.57
N LYS A 193 -10.00 -14.17 -6.70
CA LYS A 193 -9.62 -15.08 -7.79
C LYS A 193 -8.93 -14.29 -8.89
N LEU A 194 -7.79 -14.82 -9.36
CA LEU A 194 -7.09 -14.25 -10.51
C LEU A 194 -7.87 -14.58 -11.79
N GLY A 195 -8.20 -13.54 -12.55
CA GLY A 195 -8.77 -13.66 -13.88
C GLY A 195 -7.68 -13.84 -14.96
N ASN A 196 -8.13 -14.08 -16.19
CA ASN A 196 -7.29 -14.18 -17.38
C ASN A 196 -7.58 -13.06 -18.39
N VAL A 197 -8.07 -11.91 -17.92
CA VAL A 197 -8.40 -10.77 -18.77
C VAL A 197 -7.12 -10.22 -19.40
N LYS A 198 -7.11 -10.08 -20.73
CA LYS A 198 -6.00 -9.44 -21.43
C LYS A 198 -6.17 -7.92 -21.29
N SER A 199 -5.20 -7.25 -20.68
CA SER A 199 -5.18 -5.79 -20.68
C SER A 199 -4.74 -5.26 -22.05
N SER A 200 -5.51 -4.31 -22.59
CA SER A 200 -5.12 -3.52 -23.76
C SER A 200 -4.10 -2.42 -23.42
N ILE A 201 -3.99 -2.07 -22.14
CA ILE A 201 -3.15 -0.97 -21.66
C ILE A 201 -1.81 -1.52 -21.16
N LYS A 202 -0.72 -1.04 -21.75
CA LYS A 202 0.64 -1.37 -21.28
C LYS A 202 0.99 -0.51 -20.08
N TRP A 203 1.60 -1.09 -19.03
CA TRP A 203 2.07 -0.34 -17.87
C TRP A 203 2.95 0.86 -18.24
N SER A 204 3.80 0.73 -19.27
CA SER A 204 4.68 1.78 -19.75
C SER A 204 3.94 3.00 -20.31
N SER A 205 2.68 2.86 -20.75
CA SER A 205 1.85 3.95 -21.23
C SER A 205 1.08 4.69 -20.13
N VAL A 206 1.05 4.16 -18.90
CA VAL A 206 0.38 4.81 -17.76
C VAL A 206 1.25 5.96 -17.27
N SER A 207 0.81 7.19 -17.49
CA SER A 207 1.48 8.41 -17.07
C SER A 207 0.92 8.94 -15.75
N GLY A 208 1.77 9.65 -15.00
CA GLY A 208 1.39 10.29 -13.74
C GLY A 208 1.34 9.34 -12.54
N TYR A 209 1.69 9.87 -11.38
CA TYR A 209 1.72 9.11 -10.12
C TYR A 209 0.31 8.68 -9.70
N LYS A 210 -0.68 9.58 -9.80
CA LYS A 210 -2.08 9.31 -9.48
C LYS A 210 -2.61 8.07 -10.21
N ASN A 211 -2.40 7.99 -11.53
CA ASN A 211 -2.89 6.86 -12.34
C ASN A 211 -2.16 5.55 -12.02
N ARG A 212 -0.88 5.63 -11.65
CA ARG A 212 -0.09 4.44 -11.28
C ARG A 212 -0.42 3.92 -9.89
N SER A 213 -0.84 4.79 -8.97
CA SER A 213 -1.18 4.43 -7.59
C SER A 213 -2.65 4.06 -7.41
N SER A 214 -3.54 4.46 -8.34
CA SER A 214 -4.96 4.16 -8.24
C SER A 214 -5.26 2.66 -8.22
N ILE A 215 -6.29 2.31 -7.45
CA ILE A 215 -6.79 0.94 -7.27
C ILE A 215 -8.19 0.88 -7.91
N PRO A 216 -8.53 -0.17 -8.68
CA PRO A 216 -9.87 -0.31 -9.24
C PRO A 216 -10.94 -0.28 -8.14
N LYS A 217 -11.95 0.57 -8.34
CA LYS A 217 -13.01 0.79 -7.37
C LYS A 217 -13.75 -0.49 -7.01
N GLU A 218 -14.07 -1.32 -8.01
CA GLU A 218 -14.79 -2.58 -7.81
C GLU A 218 -13.96 -3.60 -7.00
N LEU A 219 -12.62 -3.55 -7.09
CA LEU A 219 -11.76 -4.38 -6.26
C LEU A 219 -11.81 -3.94 -4.78
N VAL A 220 -11.78 -2.64 -4.52
CA VAL A 220 -11.91 -2.10 -3.15
C VAL A 220 -13.28 -2.47 -2.55
N LYS A 221 -14.34 -2.33 -3.32
CA LYS A 221 -15.69 -2.73 -2.92
C LYS A 221 -15.77 -4.20 -2.57
N TYR A 222 -15.26 -5.07 -3.45
CA TYR A 222 -15.22 -6.52 -3.22
C TYR A 222 -14.50 -6.87 -1.91
N ILE A 223 -13.34 -6.25 -1.64
CA ILE A 223 -12.59 -6.46 -0.40
C ILE A 223 -13.45 -6.08 0.81
N LEU A 224 -14.10 -4.90 0.76
CA LEU A 224 -14.95 -4.42 1.85
C LEU A 224 -16.17 -5.33 2.09
N GLU A 225 -16.86 -5.74 1.02
CA GLU A 225 -18.01 -6.63 1.09
C GLU A 225 -17.64 -8.01 1.64
N THR A 226 -16.46 -8.51 1.26
CA THR A 226 -15.91 -9.75 1.83
C THR A 226 -15.66 -9.61 3.33
N ILE A 227 -15.09 -8.49 3.76
CA ILE A 227 -14.88 -8.19 5.19
C ILE A 227 -16.23 -8.12 5.92
N GLU A 228 -17.21 -7.43 5.38
CA GLU A 228 -18.54 -7.30 5.97
C GLU A 228 -19.25 -8.65 6.08
N PHE A 229 -19.15 -9.48 5.05
CA PHE A 229 -19.69 -10.85 5.07
C PHE A 229 -19.05 -11.67 6.21
N ARG A 230 -17.71 -11.63 6.33
CA ARG A 230 -16.98 -12.31 7.42
C ARG A 230 -17.34 -11.75 8.80
N ARG A 231 -17.54 -10.43 8.89
CA ARG A 231 -17.97 -9.77 10.12
C ARG A 231 -19.33 -10.28 10.59
N LYS A 232 -20.30 -10.37 9.68
CA LYS A 232 -21.65 -10.86 9.97
C LYS A 232 -21.67 -12.34 10.34
N ALA A 233 -20.92 -13.18 9.60
CA ALA A 233 -20.87 -14.62 9.87
C ALA A 233 -20.34 -14.99 11.26
N GLN A 234 -19.55 -14.14 11.91
CA GLN A 234 -19.05 -14.37 13.28
C GLN A 234 -20.08 -14.03 14.37
N TRP A 235 -21.20 -13.40 14.04
CA TRP A 235 -22.27 -13.08 14.99
C TRP A 235 -23.40 -14.14 15.03
N THR A 236 -23.30 -15.18 14.21
CA THR A 236 -24.33 -16.22 14.08
C THR A 236 -24.04 -17.50 14.89
N TYR A 237 -23.05 -17.46 15.81
CA TYR A 237 -22.74 -18.57 16.72
C TYR A 237 -22.65 -18.14 18.16
#